data_d60df08790d179ba3f0469ce0f171dbf
#
_entry.id   d60df08790d179ba3f0469ce0f171dbf
#
_cell.length_a   1.000
_cell.length_b   1.000
_cell.length_c   1.000
_cell.angle_alpha   90.00
_cell.angle_beta   90.00
_cell.angle_gamma   90.00
#
_symmetry.space_group_name_H-M   'P 1'
#
loop_
_entity.id
_entity.type
_entity.pdbx_description
1 polymer ?
#
loop_
_entity_poly.entity_id
_entity_poly.type
_entity_poly.pdbx_seq_one_letter_code
_entity_poly.pdbx_strand_id
1 'polypeptide(L)'
;MADVSQPESEASCSNAGAPEEGEREGAGKDAGKLGDEAQELPPLMPTIVKEKREKGPRVTGAFQKLPMVSPSYEIIETAMKRADRVGYNKKLKNEGARAKNRAARQLDTLMKELTKPLGTYVEGFVHPDDLHPFERALLALSVGEEQYAHCVEGVRSLRKSVVGVSKSYAGQCSKSPTKKEALDLRDEGFAKVESTYKRYSYVLDELKEIAKSLRKLPVVDTDLSTVALVGAPNVGKSSLVQLLSSGLPEIQNYPFTTRSIKMGHFYVNGRRCQVTDTPGLLNREEDDRNEMEMLTLASLQYLMTSVLFVMDLTGECGTSLIDQWRIREELIERFPEKKWIDVFSKSDLLQEALREADGLIRDGASDRILGELANDTGRQLSAAELACIVGSSGSNKSVRVSSMTGDGIDQLKSEMLQFVIQ
;
A
#
# COMPACT_ATOMS: atom_id res chain seq x y z
N MET A 1 -39.07 19.17 -41.91
CA MET A 1 -40.40 19.03 -41.27
C MET A 1 -40.14 18.98 -39.79
N ALA A 2 -40.33 20.05 -39.21
CA ALA A 2 -41.19 20.51 -38.14
C ALA A 2 -40.65 20.09 -36.79
N ASP A 3 -40.08 20.88 -35.98
CA ASP A 3 -40.40 22.23 -35.43
C ASP A 3 -41.07 22.13 -34.08
N VAL A 4 -40.57 23.00 -33.16
CA VAL A 4 -41.28 23.74 -32.09
C VAL A 4 -41.31 23.05 -30.71
N SER A 5 -40.96 23.56 -29.61
CA SER A 5 -40.55 24.86 -29.05
C SER A 5 -40.56 24.73 -27.54
N GLN A 6 -39.68 25.49 -26.87
CA GLN A 6 -39.80 25.88 -25.45
C GLN A 6 -41.02 26.81 -25.23
N PRO A 7 -41.45 27.09 -23.98
CA PRO A 7 -40.94 28.29 -23.38
C PRO A 7 -40.72 28.29 -21.85
N GLU A 8 -39.97 29.28 -21.47
CA GLU A 8 -39.68 29.83 -20.16
C GLU A 8 -40.89 30.42 -19.42
N SER A 9 -40.83 30.53 -18.10
CA SER A 9 -41.27 31.78 -17.44
C SER A 9 -40.80 31.86 -15.99
N GLU A 10 -40.19 32.97 -15.76
CA GLU A 10 -39.79 33.66 -14.54
C GLU A 10 -40.93 33.99 -13.58
N ALA A 11 -40.58 34.31 -12.32
CA ALA A 11 -40.88 35.45 -11.49
C ALA A 11 -40.86 35.06 -10.01
N SER A 12 -40.01 35.54 -9.17
CA SER A 12 -39.65 36.84 -8.57
C SER A 12 -40.51 37.20 -7.33
N CYS A 13 -39.75 37.61 -6.26
CA CYS A 13 -40.07 38.58 -5.20
C CYS A 13 -41.06 38.17 -4.09
N SER A 14 -40.90 38.45 -2.83
CA SER A 14 -40.17 39.39 -2.01
C SER A 14 -40.70 39.33 -0.57
N ASN A 15 -39.80 39.45 0.41
CA ASN A 15 -39.80 40.42 1.51
C ASN A 15 -40.74 40.31 2.73
N ALA A 16 -40.08 40.43 3.87
CA ALA A 16 -40.37 41.24 5.04
C ALA A 16 -41.22 40.70 6.22
N GLY A 17 -40.61 40.83 7.39
CA GLY A 17 -41.30 41.25 8.59
C GLY A 17 -41.03 40.46 9.86
N ALA A 18 -40.10 40.93 10.70
CA ALA A 18 -40.17 40.79 12.15
C ALA A 18 -41.18 41.83 12.71
N PRO A 19 -41.75 41.63 13.90
CA PRO A 19 -41.14 42.13 15.11
C PRO A 19 -41.41 41.36 16.44
N GLU A 20 -40.49 41.54 17.35
CA GLU A 20 -40.40 41.82 18.77
C GLU A 20 -41.51 41.45 19.80
N GLU A 21 -40.95 40.95 20.93
CA GLU A 21 -41.25 41.18 22.36
C GLU A 21 -42.54 40.67 23.01
N GLY A 22 -42.29 40.04 24.19
CA GLY A 22 -43.30 39.85 25.21
C GLY A 22 -42.92 38.90 26.31
N GLU A 23 -42.20 39.44 27.32
CA GLU A 23 -42.00 38.81 28.67
C GLU A 23 -43.32 38.43 29.31
N ARG A 24 -43.34 37.30 30.08
CA ARG A 24 -43.91 37.27 31.45
C ARG A 24 -43.56 35.97 32.18
N GLU A 25 -43.14 36.21 33.41
CA GLU A 25 -42.87 35.29 34.53
C GLU A 25 -44.06 34.39 34.92
N GLY A 26 -43.73 33.23 35.49
CA GLY A 26 -44.72 32.43 36.23
C GLY A 26 -44.16 31.11 36.80
N ALA A 27 -43.87 31.14 38.07
CA ALA A 27 -43.32 30.12 38.95
C ALA A 27 -44.00 28.75 38.97
N GLY A 28 -43.13 27.69 39.15
CA GLY A 28 -43.43 26.67 40.14
C GLY A 28 -43.84 25.30 39.65
N LYS A 29 -42.99 24.31 39.76
CA LYS A 29 -43.10 23.13 40.65
C LYS A 29 -42.12 22.03 40.20
N ASP A 30 -41.34 21.61 41.15
CA ASP A 30 -40.50 20.39 41.13
C ASP A 30 -41.27 19.15 40.70
N ALA A 31 -40.72 18.46 39.69
CA ALA A 31 -40.93 17.05 39.47
C ALA A 31 -39.63 16.48 38.91
N GLY A 32 -38.89 15.79 39.73
CA GLY A 32 -37.65 15.10 39.40
C GLY A 32 -37.82 14.19 38.19
N LYS A 33 -37.23 14.56 37.09
CA LYS A 33 -36.92 13.66 35.99
C LYS A 33 -35.47 13.26 36.15
N LEU A 34 -35.25 12.00 36.54
CA LEU A 34 -33.99 11.29 36.27
C LEU A 34 -33.73 11.43 34.77
N GLY A 35 -32.86 12.35 34.41
CA GLY A 35 -32.36 12.47 33.08
C GLY A 35 -31.49 11.25 32.76
N ASP A 36 -31.89 10.47 31.80
CA ASP A 36 -31.01 9.61 31.02
C ASP A 36 -29.96 10.53 30.34
N GLU A 37 -28.91 10.87 31.08
CA GLU A 37 -27.65 11.30 30.41
C GLU A 37 -27.09 10.08 29.72
N ALA A 38 -27.51 9.87 28.47
CA ALA A 38 -26.75 9.10 27.52
C ALA A 38 -25.40 9.83 27.39
N GLN A 39 -24.40 9.39 28.17
CA GLN A 39 -23.01 9.76 27.92
C GLN A 39 -22.72 9.38 26.48
N GLU A 40 -22.75 10.36 25.58
CA GLU A 40 -22.17 10.25 24.25
C GLU A 40 -20.71 9.85 24.44
N LEU A 41 -20.42 8.58 24.18
CA LEU A 41 -19.04 8.10 24.04
C LEU A 41 -18.41 8.94 22.94
N PRO A 42 -17.19 9.48 23.15
CA PRO A 42 -16.51 10.28 22.16
C PRO A 42 -16.42 9.51 20.84
N PRO A 43 -16.50 10.20 19.70
CA PRO A 43 -16.38 9.56 18.39
C PRO A 43 -15.08 8.76 18.35
N LEU A 44 -15.15 7.50 17.92
CA LEU A 44 -14.02 6.57 17.80
C LEU A 44 -13.07 6.93 16.62
N MET A 45 -13.19 8.12 16.09
CA MET A 45 -12.24 8.71 15.12
C MET A 45 -11.21 9.54 15.91
N PRO A 46 -10.08 8.95 16.34
CA PRO A 46 -9.01 9.77 16.87
C PRO A 46 -8.40 10.57 15.72
N THR A 47 -8.36 11.88 15.87
CA THR A 47 -7.41 12.71 15.13
C THR A 47 -6.05 12.06 15.29
N ILE A 48 -5.42 11.66 14.19
CA ILE A 48 -4.10 11.01 14.19
C ILE A 48 -3.12 12.02 14.79
N VAL A 49 -2.91 11.96 16.08
CA VAL A 49 -1.81 12.67 16.73
C VAL A 49 -0.54 11.95 16.30
N LYS A 50 0.26 12.59 15.47
CA LYS A 50 1.59 12.11 15.09
C LYS A 50 2.49 12.11 16.34
N GLU A 51 2.40 11.07 17.16
CA GLU A 51 3.38 10.81 18.21
C GLU A 51 4.74 10.56 17.54
N LYS A 52 5.77 11.29 17.97
CA LYS A 52 7.16 10.98 17.60
C LYS A 52 7.53 9.63 18.21
N ARG A 53 7.38 8.56 17.44
CA ARG A 53 7.91 7.25 17.81
C ARG A 53 9.39 7.17 17.49
N GLU A 54 10.18 6.60 18.37
CA GLU A 54 11.51 6.11 18.02
C GLU A 54 11.34 5.03 16.95
N LYS A 55 12.06 5.18 15.83
CA LYS A 55 11.98 4.21 14.72
C LYS A 55 12.56 2.88 15.19
N GLY A 56 11.74 1.85 15.21
CA GLY A 56 12.17 0.47 15.43
C GLY A 56 13.07 -0.06 14.31
N PRO A 57 13.67 -1.26 14.48
CA PRO A 57 14.41 -1.91 13.41
C PRO A 57 13.46 -2.16 12.22
N ARG A 58 13.93 -1.84 11.01
CA ARG A 58 13.16 -2.07 9.78
C ARG A 58 12.90 -3.56 9.59
N VAL A 59 11.63 -3.92 9.43
CA VAL A 59 11.19 -5.31 9.28
C VAL A 59 10.96 -5.59 7.79
N THR A 60 11.54 -6.69 7.29
CA THR A 60 11.28 -7.23 5.94
C THR A 60 10.43 -8.50 6.02
N GLY A 61 9.58 -8.73 5.01
CA GLY A 61 8.65 -9.86 5.00
C GLY A 61 7.55 -9.74 6.06
N ALA A 62 7.17 -8.51 6.42
CA ALA A 62 6.16 -8.24 7.44
C ALA A 62 4.78 -8.77 7.04
N PHE A 63 4.42 -8.68 5.76
CA PHE A 63 3.09 -9.03 5.28
C PHE A 63 2.79 -10.53 5.34
N GLN A 64 3.81 -11.37 5.20
CA GLN A 64 3.67 -12.83 5.30
C GLN A 64 3.50 -13.30 6.76
N LYS A 65 3.94 -12.47 7.71
CA LYS A 65 3.87 -12.77 9.15
C LYS A 65 2.62 -12.20 9.82
N LEU A 66 1.74 -11.53 9.07
CA LEU A 66 0.50 -10.98 9.62
C LEU A 66 -0.34 -12.06 10.29
N PRO A 67 -0.94 -11.80 11.47
CA PRO A 67 -1.80 -12.77 12.14
C PRO A 67 -3.06 -13.04 11.31
N MET A 68 -3.57 -14.27 11.41
CA MET A 68 -4.86 -14.63 10.80
C MET A 68 -5.97 -13.89 11.55
N VAL A 69 -6.73 -13.08 10.81
CA VAL A 69 -7.87 -12.34 11.34
C VAL A 69 -9.13 -13.19 11.20
N SER A 70 -9.70 -13.58 12.34
CA SER A 70 -10.98 -14.31 12.37
C SER A 70 -12.15 -13.38 12.09
N PRO A 71 -13.26 -13.88 11.49
CA PRO A 71 -14.48 -13.10 11.33
C PRO A 71 -14.98 -12.54 12.64
N SER A 72 -15.48 -11.32 12.61
CA SER A 72 -15.92 -10.61 13.84
C SER A 72 -17.00 -11.36 14.61
N TYR A 73 -17.94 -12.00 13.91
CA TYR A 73 -19.02 -12.78 14.52
C TYR A 73 -18.53 -14.04 15.26
N GLU A 74 -17.48 -14.72 14.76
CA GLU A 74 -16.92 -15.90 15.41
C GLU A 74 -16.25 -15.57 16.74
N ILE A 75 -15.57 -14.42 16.79
CA ILE A 75 -14.90 -13.94 18.00
C ILE A 75 -15.90 -13.69 19.11
N ILE A 76 -16.99 -12.95 18.83
CA ILE A 76 -17.99 -12.60 19.85
C ILE A 76 -18.78 -13.84 20.29
N GLU A 77 -19.20 -14.70 19.36
CA GLU A 77 -19.94 -15.93 19.68
C GLU A 77 -19.12 -16.87 20.56
N THR A 78 -17.84 -17.06 20.23
CA THR A 78 -16.93 -17.89 21.02
C THR A 78 -16.70 -17.31 22.41
N ALA A 79 -16.51 -16.00 22.51
CA ALA A 79 -16.29 -15.30 23.76
C ALA A 79 -17.53 -15.40 24.68
N MET A 80 -18.74 -15.20 24.13
CA MET A 80 -19.99 -15.35 24.87
C MET A 80 -20.17 -16.77 25.41
N LYS A 81 -20.00 -17.78 24.56
CA LYS A 81 -20.09 -19.20 24.95
C LYS A 81 -19.11 -19.58 26.07
N ARG A 82 -17.88 -19.03 26.02
CA ARG A 82 -16.86 -19.29 27.05
C ARG A 82 -17.16 -18.55 28.35
N ALA A 83 -17.66 -17.34 28.29
CA ALA A 83 -18.06 -16.56 29.48
C ALA A 83 -19.23 -17.24 30.23
N ASP A 84 -20.23 -17.75 29.50
CA ASP A 84 -21.37 -18.44 30.12
C ASP A 84 -20.99 -19.73 30.88
N ARG A 85 -19.95 -20.42 30.40
CA ARG A 85 -19.47 -21.67 31.02
C ARG A 85 -18.69 -21.46 32.30
N VAL A 86 -18.44 -20.22 32.74
CA VAL A 86 -17.72 -19.93 33.98
C VAL A 86 -18.48 -20.46 35.21
N GLY A 87 -17.89 -21.41 35.90
CA GLY A 87 -18.47 -22.04 37.08
C GLY A 87 -18.33 -21.21 38.36
N TYR A 88 -19.01 -21.64 39.39
CA TYR A 88 -18.91 -21.04 40.72
C TYR A 88 -17.55 -21.28 41.40
N ASN A 89 -17.11 -20.29 42.18
CA ASN A 89 -15.94 -20.46 43.04
C ASN A 89 -16.28 -21.33 44.26
N LYS A 90 -15.72 -22.54 44.31
CA LYS A 90 -15.95 -23.52 45.38
C LYS A 90 -15.47 -23.04 46.76
N LYS A 91 -14.56 -22.06 46.84
CA LYS A 91 -14.01 -21.53 48.09
C LYS A 91 -14.99 -20.62 48.84
N LEU A 92 -15.98 -20.06 48.18
CA LEU A 92 -16.97 -19.17 48.77
C LEU A 92 -18.15 -19.99 49.33
N LYS A 93 -18.42 -19.89 50.62
CA LYS A 93 -19.51 -20.60 51.29
C LYS A 93 -20.86 -19.89 51.09
N ASN A 94 -20.88 -18.57 51.11
CA ASN A 94 -22.10 -17.76 51.01
C ASN A 94 -22.61 -17.76 49.55
N GLU A 95 -23.88 -18.10 49.35
CA GLU A 95 -24.52 -18.21 48.03
C GLU A 95 -24.54 -16.88 47.29
N GLY A 96 -24.87 -15.77 47.98
CA GLY A 96 -24.86 -14.44 47.41
C GLY A 96 -23.46 -14.03 46.97
N ALA A 97 -22.44 -14.27 47.80
CA ALA A 97 -21.04 -13.99 47.43
C ALA A 97 -20.57 -14.85 46.23
N ARG A 98 -21.02 -16.11 46.14
CA ARG A 98 -20.73 -17.00 45.01
C ARG A 98 -21.34 -16.46 43.70
N ALA A 99 -22.60 -15.99 43.76
CA ALA A 99 -23.29 -15.44 42.59
C ALA A 99 -22.61 -14.15 42.09
N LYS A 100 -22.32 -13.20 42.98
CA LYS A 100 -21.61 -11.95 42.65
C LYS A 100 -20.24 -12.23 42.05
N ASN A 101 -19.45 -13.10 42.67
CA ASN A 101 -18.13 -13.48 42.14
C ASN A 101 -18.22 -14.16 40.77
N ARG A 102 -19.23 -15.02 40.55
CA ARG A 102 -19.44 -15.65 39.24
C ARG A 102 -19.79 -14.63 38.19
N ALA A 103 -20.75 -13.71 38.46
CA ALA A 103 -21.15 -12.65 37.55
C ALA A 103 -19.96 -11.79 37.10
N ALA A 104 -19.16 -11.31 38.05
CA ALA A 104 -17.96 -10.54 37.76
C ALA A 104 -16.94 -11.34 36.93
N ARG A 105 -16.68 -12.61 37.30
CA ARG A 105 -15.75 -13.48 36.52
C ARG A 105 -16.25 -13.80 35.13
N GLN A 106 -17.55 -13.88 34.89
CA GLN A 106 -18.13 -14.06 33.58
C GLN A 106 -17.81 -12.86 32.67
N LEU A 107 -18.00 -11.62 33.16
CA LEU A 107 -17.63 -10.38 32.47
C LEU A 107 -16.12 -10.27 32.25
N ASP A 108 -15.29 -10.63 33.23
CA ASP A 108 -13.84 -10.67 33.07
C ASP A 108 -13.39 -11.69 32.00
N THR A 109 -14.08 -12.83 31.95
CA THR A 109 -13.79 -13.85 30.93
C THR A 109 -14.20 -13.37 29.55
N LEU A 110 -15.40 -12.78 29.42
CA LEU A 110 -15.86 -12.19 28.17
C LEU A 110 -14.87 -11.13 27.66
N MET A 111 -14.43 -10.24 28.54
CA MET A 111 -13.41 -9.24 28.25
C MET A 111 -12.12 -9.88 27.72
N LYS A 112 -11.58 -10.87 28.41
CA LYS A 112 -10.32 -11.53 28.05
C LYS A 112 -10.41 -12.24 26.69
N GLU A 113 -11.51 -12.98 26.48
CA GLU A 113 -11.72 -13.72 25.23
C GLU A 113 -11.86 -12.78 24.01
N LEU A 114 -12.49 -11.60 24.18
CA LEU A 114 -12.58 -10.58 23.14
C LEU A 114 -11.26 -9.84 22.94
N THR A 115 -10.58 -9.46 24.02
CA THR A 115 -9.40 -8.57 23.92
C THR A 115 -8.12 -9.29 23.55
N LYS A 116 -8.04 -10.61 23.76
CA LYS A 116 -6.86 -11.43 23.40
C LYS A 116 -6.60 -11.41 21.88
N PRO A 117 -7.56 -11.79 21.01
CA PRO A 117 -7.33 -11.73 19.56
C PRO A 117 -7.09 -10.30 19.09
N LEU A 118 -7.82 -9.30 19.60
CA LEU A 118 -7.63 -7.90 19.25
C LEU A 118 -6.21 -7.41 19.59
N GLY A 119 -5.66 -7.86 20.72
CA GLY A 119 -4.27 -7.58 21.12
C GLY A 119 -3.28 -8.16 20.11
N THR A 120 -3.45 -9.44 19.76
CA THR A 120 -2.61 -10.10 18.75
C THR A 120 -2.64 -9.38 17.41
N TYR A 121 -3.80 -8.86 16.99
CA TYR A 121 -3.90 -8.10 15.75
C TYR A 121 -3.14 -6.77 15.84
N VAL A 122 -3.38 -5.97 16.91
CA VAL A 122 -2.68 -4.69 17.09
C VAL A 122 -1.16 -4.85 17.16
N GLU A 123 -0.66 -5.94 17.74
CA GLU A 123 0.77 -6.23 17.85
C GLU A 123 1.36 -6.81 16.56
N GLY A 124 0.56 -7.57 15.80
CA GLY A 124 1.01 -8.25 14.59
C GLY A 124 0.96 -7.41 13.33
N PHE A 125 0.17 -6.33 13.30
CA PHE A 125 0.13 -5.37 12.21
C PHE A 125 1.17 -4.27 12.45
N VAL A 126 2.31 -4.39 11.75
CA VAL A 126 3.47 -3.51 11.89
C VAL A 126 3.09 -2.07 11.49
N HIS A 127 3.59 -1.08 12.24
CA HIS A 127 3.38 0.32 11.89
C HIS A 127 4.07 0.65 10.55
N PRO A 128 3.48 1.45 9.65
CA PRO A 128 4.08 1.78 8.36
C PRO A 128 5.51 2.34 8.45
N ASP A 129 5.83 3.12 9.48
CA ASP A 129 7.17 3.68 9.68
C ASP A 129 8.24 2.65 10.05
N ASP A 130 7.84 1.47 10.54
CA ASP A 130 8.73 0.37 10.93
C ASP A 130 8.95 -0.62 9.77
N LEU A 131 8.22 -0.48 8.65
CA LEU A 131 8.39 -1.27 7.44
C LEU A 131 9.64 -0.87 6.66
N HIS A 132 10.18 -1.81 5.87
CA HIS A 132 11.15 -1.45 4.85
C HIS A 132 10.51 -0.45 3.86
N PRO A 133 11.23 0.60 3.38
CA PRO A 133 10.65 1.63 2.52
C PRO A 133 9.95 1.08 1.27
N PHE A 134 10.46 0.01 0.69
CA PHE A 134 9.83 -0.66 -0.44
C PHE A 134 8.51 -1.34 -0.04
N GLU A 135 8.47 -2.04 1.11
CA GLU A 135 7.22 -2.64 1.61
C GLU A 135 6.19 -1.56 1.98
N ARG A 136 6.64 -0.43 2.51
CA ARG A 136 5.76 0.72 2.76
C ARG A 136 5.15 1.27 1.46
N ALA A 137 5.94 1.36 0.38
CA ALA A 137 5.44 1.74 -0.93
C ALA A 137 4.42 0.71 -1.47
N LEU A 138 4.68 -0.58 -1.29
CA LEU A 138 3.72 -1.64 -1.64
C LEU A 138 2.42 -1.54 -0.85
N LEU A 139 2.50 -1.21 0.44
CA LEU A 139 1.33 -0.97 1.29
C LEU A 139 0.51 0.20 0.75
N ALA A 140 1.18 1.32 0.43
CA ALA A 140 0.53 2.52 -0.10
C ALA A 140 -0.19 2.24 -1.43
N LEU A 141 0.44 1.49 -2.34
CA LEU A 141 -0.14 1.11 -3.64
C LEU A 141 -1.27 0.07 -3.53
N SER A 142 -1.23 -0.81 -2.52
CA SER A 142 -2.16 -1.94 -2.40
C SER A 142 -3.43 -1.60 -1.62
N VAL A 143 -3.30 -0.87 -0.53
CA VAL A 143 -4.38 -0.62 0.44
C VAL A 143 -4.53 0.87 0.72
N GLY A 144 -3.44 1.63 0.62
CA GLY A 144 -3.35 2.98 1.15
C GLY A 144 -2.85 3.00 2.60
N GLU A 145 -1.85 3.81 2.86
CA GLU A 145 -1.22 3.90 4.18
C GLU A 145 -2.18 4.45 5.24
N GLU A 146 -2.99 5.44 4.87
CA GLU A 146 -3.97 6.05 5.78
C GLU A 146 -5.08 5.06 6.16
N GLN A 147 -5.62 4.32 5.19
CA GLN A 147 -6.65 3.31 5.45
C GLN A 147 -6.13 2.21 6.35
N TYR A 148 -4.92 1.73 6.10
CA TYR A 148 -4.27 0.73 6.95
C TYR A 148 -4.11 1.22 8.39
N ALA A 149 -3.53 2.42 8.58
CA ALA A 149 -3.31 2.99 9.91
C ALA A 149 -4.63 3.24 10.65
N HIS A 150 -5.64 3.75 9.97
CA HIS A 150 -6.97 3.99 10.50
C HIS A 150 -7.63 2.68 10.98
N CYS A 151 -7.54 1.63 10.17
CA CYS A 151 -8.12 0.33 10.52
C CYS A 151 -7.44 -0.28 11.76
N VAL A 152 -6.11 -0.26 11.85
CA VAL A 152 -5.36 -0.77 13.03
C VAL A 152 -5.70 0.04 14.29
N GLU A 153 -5.82 1.37 14.19
CA GLU A 153 -6.21 2.21 15.32
C GLU A 153 -7.67 1.98 15.73
N GLY A 154 -8.55 1.71 14.78
CA GLY A 154 -9.93 1.31 15.04
C GLY A 154 -10.00 0.02 15.88
N VAL A 155 -9.17 -0.99 15.59
CA VAL A 155 -9.07 -2.22 16.39
C VAL A 155 -8.55 -1.92 17.81
N ARG A 156 -7.56 -1.03 17.94
CA ARG A 156 -7.04 -0.59 19.25
C ARG A 156 -8.12 0.09 20.10
N SER A 157 -8.90 0.96 19.46
CA SER A 157 -10.01 1.68 20.10
C SER A 157 -11.15 0.73 20.49
N LEU A 158 -11.51 -0.24 19.65
CA LEU A 158 -12.47 -1.29 19.97
C LEU A 158 -12.01 -2.09 21.20
N ARG A 159 -10.74 -2.51 21.23
CA ARG A 159 -10.16 -3.22 22.39
C ARG A 159 -10.28 -2.39 23.67
N LYS A 160 -9.95 -1.11 23.63
CA LYS A 160 -10.04 -0.18 24.78
C LYS A 160 -11.48 -0.04 25.26
N SER A 161 -12.44 0.11 24.36
CA SER A 161 -13.87 0.24 24.69
C SER A 161 -14.42 -1.02 25.35
N VAL A 162 -14.12 -2.20 24.80
CA VAL A 162 -14.51 -3.50 25.39
C VAL A 162 -13.94 -3.65 26.80
N VAL A 163 -12.67 -3.29 27.03
CA VAL A 163 -12.05 -3.33 28.37
C VAL A 163 -12.76 -2.37 29.33
N GLY A 164 -13.04 -1.14 28.89
CA GLY A 164 -13.70 -0.13 29.73
C GLY A 164 -15.08 -0.59 30.19
N VAL A 165 -15.95 -0.98 29.26
CA VAL A 165 -17.31 -1.46 29.58
C VAL A 165 -17.28 -2.69 30.48
N SER A 166 -16.50 -3.71 30.10
CA SER A 166 -16.45 -4.96 30.86
C SER A 166 -15.97 -4.75 32.30
N LYS A 167 -14.92 -3.95 32.53
CA LYS A 167 -14.40 -3.64 33.87
C LYS A 167 -15.41 -2.86 34.73
N SER A 168 -16.13 -1.91 34.11
CA SER A 168 -17.17 -1.15 34.80
C SER A 168 -18.26 -2.09 35.38
N TYR A 169 -18.86 -2.91 34.54
CA TYR A 169 -19.91 -3.84 34.96
C TYR A 169 -19.39 -4.95 35.88
N ALA A 170 -18.21 -5.49 35.69
CA ALA A 170 -17.60 -6.46 36.62
C ALA A 170 -17.40 -5.87 38.03
N GLY A 171 -16.97 -4.60 38.06
CA GLY A 171 -16.86 -3.86 39.32
C GLY A 171 -18.21 -3.67 40.04
N GLN A 172 -19.25 -3.30 39.29
CA GLN A 172 -20.62 -3.15 39.81
C GLN A 172 -21.19 -4.48 40.30
N CYS A 173 -21.06 -5.57 39.55
CA CYS A 173 -21.45 -6.92 39.98
C CYS A 173 -20.82 -7.32 41.31
N SER A 174 -19.54 -7.02 41.51
CA SER A 174 -18.82 -7.34 42.76
C SER A 174 -19.32 -6.55 43.94
N LYS A 175 -19.76 -5.30 43.74
CA LYS A 175 -20.22 -4.37 44.79
C LYS A 175 -21.74 -4.43 45.05
N SER A 176 -22.52 -5.11 44.19
CA SER A 176 -23.98 -5.17 44.30
C SER A 176 -24.43 -5.67 45.67
N PRO A 177 -25.51 -5.16 46.28
CA PRO A 177 -25.99 -5.60 47.57
C PRO A 177 -26.62 -6.99 47.51
N THR A 178 -27.33 -7.33 46.44
CA THR A 178 -28.10 -8.57 46.31
C THR A 178 -27.62 -9.50 45.24
N LYS A 179 -27.98 -10.81 45.35
CA LYS A 179 -27.74 -11.81 44.28
C LYS A 179 -28.48 -11.45 43.00
N LYS A 180 -29.74 -11.00 43.09
CA LYS A 180 -30.57 -10.66 41.93
C LYS A 180 -29.97 -9.51 41.15
N GLU A 181 -29.64 -8.44 41.80
CA GLU A 181 -29.01 -7.28 41.20
C GLU A 181 -27.66 -7.60 40.52
N ALA A 182 -26.84 -8.48 41.11
CA ALA A 182 -25.62 -8.93 40.51
C ALA A 182 -25.83 -9.69 39.18
N LEU A 183 -26.93 -10.45 39.08
CA LEU A 183 -27.28 -11.16 37.84
C LEU A 183 -27.87 -10.21 36.80
N ASP A 184 -28.72 -9.27 37.22
CA ASP A 184 -29.28 -8.26 36.32
C ASP A 184 -28.18 -7.38 35.75
N LEU A 185 -27.21 -6.91 36.57
CA LEU A 185 -26.02 -6.15 36.13
C LEU A 185 -25.11 -6.97 35.19
N ARG A 186 -25.00 -8.29 35.40
CA ARG A 186 -24.25 -9.15 34.49
C ARG A 186 -24.92 -9.19 33.11
N ASP A 187 -26.24 -9.41 33.08
CA ASP A 187 -26.99 -9.52 31.82
C ASP A 187 -26.98 -8.21 31.06
N GLU A 188 -27.12 -7.08 31.75
CA GLU A 188 -26.94 -5.75 31.18
C GLU A 188 -25.52 -5.53 30.64
N GLY A 189 -24.50 -5.91 31.44
CA GLY A 189 -23.10 -5.82 31.05
C GLY A 189 -22.77 -6.65 29.80
N PHE A 190 -23.32 -7.88 29.70
CA PHE A 190 -23.18 -8.71 28.51
C PHE A 190 -23.79 -8.05 27.29
N ALA A 191 -25.04 -7.56 27.39
CA ALA A 191 -25.71 -6.86 26.32
C ALA A 191 -24.95 -5.58 25.88
N LYS A 192 -24.41 -4.83 26.86
CA LYS A 192 -23.63 -3.61 26.58
C LYS A 192 -22.30 -3.91 25.90
N VAL A 193 -21.56 -4.94 26.34
CA VAL A 193 -20.32 -5.39 25.69
C VAL A 193 -20.59 -5.88 24.28
N GLU A 194 -21.64 -6.69 24.11
CA GLU A 194 -22.06 -7.19 22.79
C GLU A 194 -22.43 -6.06 21.84
N SER A 195 -23.26 -5.12 22.28
CA SER A 195 -23.68 -3.97 21.47
C SER A 195 -22.48 -3.08 21.11
N THR A 196 -21.58 -2.82 22.07
CA THR A 196 -20.34 -2.07 21.83
C THR A 196 -19.45 -2.79 20.81
N TYR A 197 -19.26 -4.09 20.95
CA TYR A 197 -18.46 -4.88 20.03
C TYR A 197 -19.07 -4.88 18.61
N LYS A 198 -20.36 -5.19 18.47
CA LYS A 198 -21.07 -5.22 17.19
C LYS A 198 -21.04 -3.88 16.45
N ARG A 199 -21.17 -2.78 17.19
CA ARG A 199 -21.14 -1.44 16.60
C ARG A 199 -19.84 -1.14 15.85
N TYR A 200 -18.71 -1.69 16.29
CA TYR A 200 -17.38 -1.41 15.73
C TYR A 200 -16.71 -2.63 15.11
N SER A 201 -17.41 -3.76 15.01
CA SER A 201 -16.86 -5.01 14.50
C SER A 201 -16.52 -4.96 13.00
N TYR A 202 -17.10 -4.03 12.25
CA TYR A 202 -16.79 -3.80 10.84
C TYR A 202 -15.29 -3.56 10.60
N VAL A 203 -14.60 -2.93 11.57
CA VAL A 203 -13.15 -2.70 11.49
C VAL A 203 -12.36 -4.01 11.43
N LEU A 204 -12.86 -5.08 12.06
CA LEU A 204 -12.21 -6.40 12.02
C LEU A 204 -12.39 -7.08 10.66
N ASP A 205 -13.55 -6.91 10.05
CA ASP A 205 -13.83 -7.45 8.74
C ASP A 205 -13.02 -6.70 7.68
N GLU A 206 -12.87 -5.39 7.81
CA GLU A 206 -11.96 -4.57 7.01
C GLU A 206 -10.50 -4.99 7.19
N LEU A 207 -10.03 -5.16 8.45
CA LEU A 207 -8.67 -5.64 8.74
C LEU A 207 -8.39 -7.01 8.12
N LYS A 208 -9.38 -7.88 8.08
CA LYS A 208 -9.30 -9.19 7.45
C LYS A 208 -9.06 -9.09 5.94
N GLU A 209 -9.79 -8.22 5.24
CA GLU A 209 -9.58 -8.02 3.80
C GLU A 209 -8.23 -7.33 3.52
N ILE A 210 -7.82 -6.35 4.34
CA ILE A 210 -6.48 -5.76 4.28
C ILE A 210 -5.41 -6.84 4.43
N ALA A 211 -5.49 -7.68 5.46
CA ALA A 211 -4.54 -8.77 5.69
C ALA A 211 -4.48 -9.76 4.52
N LYS A 212 -5.62 -10.04 3.91
CA LYS A 212 -5.73 -10.92 2.75
C LYS A 212 -5.09 -10.33 1.49
N SER A 213 -5.27 -9.02 1.26
CA SER A 213 -4.62 -8.31 0.16
C SER A 213 -3.10 -8.25 0.35
N LEU A 214 -2.63 -7.87 1.54
CA LEU A 214 -1.20 -7.75 1.83
C LEU A 214 -0.46 -9.10 1.77
N ARG A 215 -1.07 -10.21 2.21
CA ARG A 215 -0.46 -11.54 2.10
C ARG A 215 -0.31 -12.04 0.67
N LYS A 216 -1.05 -11.49 -0.29
CA LYS A 216 -0.89 -11.82 -1.71
C LYS A 216 0.30 -11.12 -2.35
N LEU A 217 0.86 -10.11 -1.67
CA LEU A 217 2.05 -9.43 -2.17
C LEU A 217 3.24 -10.41 -2.18
N PRO A 218 4.03 -10.42 -3.25
CA PRO A 218 5.21 -11.28 -3.32
C PRO A 218 6.25 -10.86 -2.27
N VAL A 219 6.99 -11.85 -1.79
CA VAL A 219 8.14 -11.59 -0.91
C VAL A 219 9.28 -11.06 -1.78
N VAL A 220 9.75 -9.88 -1.48
CA VAL A 220 10.92 -9.29 -2.13
C VAL A 220 12.10 -9.39 -1.18
N ASP A 221 13.17 -10.02 -1.65
CA ASP A 221 14.43 -10.04 -0.92
C ASP A 221 15.16 -8.72 -1.19
N THR A 222 15.16 -7.84 -0.20
CA THR A 222 15.72 -6.48 -0.30
C THR A 222 17.24 -6.46 -0.31
N ASP A 223 17.88 -7.56 0.10
CA ASP A 223 19.34 -7.65 0.25
C ASP A 223 20.02 -8.24 -0.99
N LEU A 224 19.25 -8.78 -1.93
CA LEU A 224 19.78 -9.30 -3.18
C LEU A 224 20.11 -8.19 -4.17
N SER A 225 21.33 -8.25 -4.73
CA SER A 225 21.68 -7.41 -5.87
C SER A 225 20.75 -7.71 -7.04
N THR A 226 20.03 -6.68 -7.48
CA THR A 226 19.00 -6.81 -8.49
C THR A 226 19.37 -5.98 -9.73
N VAL A 227 19.14 -6.53 -10.91
CA VAL A 227 19.21 -5.80 -12.17
C VAL A 227 17.79 -5.57 -12.67
N ALA A 228 17.38 -4.31 -12.74
CA ALA A 228 16.04 -3.93 -13.19
C ALA A 228 16.07 -3.53 -14.67
N LEU A 229 15.21 -4.14 -15.49
CA LEU A 229 15.00 -3.74 -16.87
C LEU A 229 13.93 -2.66 -16.93
N VAL A 230 14.31 -1.45 -17.28
CA VAL A 230 13.46 -0.28 -17.31
C VAL A 230 13.34 0.26 -18.73
N GLY A 231 12.27 0.94 -19.07
CA GLY A 231 12.04 1.53 -20.39
C GLY A 231 10.55 1.51 -20.76
N ALA A 232 10.24 2.04 -21.94
CA ALA A 232 8.88 2.14 -22.45
C ALA A 232 8.16 0.77 -22.56
N PRO A 233 6.84 0.72 -22.65
CA PRO A 233 6.12 -0.51 -22.94
C PRO A 233 6.57 -1.14 -24.28
N ASN A 234 6.52 -2.45 -24.39
CA ASN A 234 6.78 -3.23 -25.61
C ASN A 234 8.19 -3.10 -26.24
N VAL A 235 9.17 -2.55 -25.54
CA VAL A 235 10.57 -2.47 -26.01
C VAL A 235 11.33 -3.80 -25.89
N GLY A 236 10.72 -4.88 -25.41
CA GLY A 236 11.35 -6.20 -25.32
C GLY A 236 11.92 -6.57 -23.95
N LYS A 237 11.64 -5.83 -22.87
CA LYS A 237 12.14 -6.09 -21.51
C LYS A 237 11.89 -7.52 -21.04
N SER A 238 10.65 -8.00 -21.14
CA SER A 238 10.27 -9.35 -20.67
C SER A 238 10.98 -10.47 -21.45
N SER A 239 11.33 -10.26 -22.72
CA SER A 239 12.11 -11.20 -23.51
C SER A 239 13.56 -11.22 -23.06
N LEU A 240 14.13 -10.07 -22.73
CA LEU A 240 15.49 -9.97 -22.22
C LEU A 240 15.62 -10.61 -20.84
N VAL A 241 14.65 -10.46 -19.92
CA VAL A 241 14.67 -11.14 -18.61
C VAL A 241 14.78 -12.65 -18.80
N GLN A 242 14.07 -13.22 -19.78
CA GLN A 242 14.13 -14.67 -20.05
C GLN A 242 15.51 -15.10 -20.55
N LEU A 243 16.18 -14.31 -21.38
CA LEU A 243 17.51 -14.60 -21.93
C LEU A 243 18.63 -14.35 -20.91
N LEU A 244 18.45 -13.43 -19.99
CA LEU A 244 19.42 -13.08 -18.95
C LEU A 244 19.31 -14.00 -17.72
N SER A 245 18.18 -14.64 -17.51
CA SER A 245 17.97 -15.59 -16.42
C SER A 245 18.68 -16.91 -16.68
N SER A 246 19.23 -17.51 -15.61
CA SER A 246 19.85 -18.86 -15.67
C SER A 246 18.82 -20.01 -15.70
N GLY A 247 17.53 -19.69 -15.55
CA GLY A 247 16.42 -20.65 -15.58
C GLY A 247 15.13 -19.95 -15.98
N LEU A 248 14.00 -20.64 -15.84
CA LEU A 248 12.69 -20.06 -16.09
C LEU A 248 12.41 -18.94 -15.08
N PRO A 249 12.09 -17.72 -15.53
CA PRO A 249 11.71 -16.63 -14.64
C PRO A 249 10.45 -16.97 -13.85
N GLU A 250 10.43 -16.62 -12.58
CA GLU A 250 9.25 -16.67 -11.73
C GLU A 250 8.30 -15.55 -12.11
N ILE A 251 6.99 -15.81 -12.02
CA ILE A 251 5.95 -14.83 -12.27
C ILE A 251 5.46 -14.31 -10.93
N GLN A 252 5.63 -13.03 -10.69
CA GLN A 252 5.11 -12.35 -9.51
C GLN A 252 3.88 -11.54 -9.85
N ASN A 253 2.81 -11.75 -9.09
CA ASN A 253 1.54 -11.06 -9.25
C ASN A 253 1.36 -10.06 -8.10
N TYR A 254 1.17 -8.80 -8.44
CA TYR A 254 0.80 -7.75 -7.49
C TYR A 254 -0.70 -7.51 -7.59
N PRO A 255 -1.47 -7.53 -6.48
CA PRO A 255 -2.94 -7.45 -6.52
C PRO A 255 -3.50 -6.20 -7.20
N PHE A 256 -2.74 -5.12 -7.19
CA PHE A 256 -3.11 -3.83 -7.78
C PHE A 256 -2.63 -3.67 -9.24
N THR A 257 -1.96 -4.67 -9.83
CA THR A 257 -1.48 -4.60 -11.20
C THR A 257 -2.26 -5.54 -12.10
N THR A 258 -2.51 -5.11 -13.33
CA THR A 258 -3.16 -5.92 -14.37
C THR A 258 -2.20 -6.86 -15.10
N ARG A 259 -0.90 -6.67 -14.93
CA ARG A 259 0.15 -7.47 -15.55
C ARG A 259 1.09 -8.04 -14.50
N SER A 260 1.51 -9.28 -14.70
CA SER A 260 2.52 -9.92 -13.85
C SER A 260 3.93 -9.43 -14.18
N ILE A 261 4.78 -9.41 -13.17
CA ILE A 261 6.20 -9.08 -13.29
C ILE A 261 6.99 -10.38 -13.36
N LYS A 262 7.91 -10.49 -14.33
CA LYS A 262 8.81 -11.63 -14.44
C LYS A 262 10.09 -11.36 -13.66
N MET A 263 10.48 -12.30 -12.83
CA MET A 263 11.71 -12.24 -12.05
C MET A 263 12.58 -13.45 -12.38
N GLY A 264 13.74 -13.19 -12.97
CA GLY A 264 14.76 -14.20 -13.26
C GLY A 264 15.87 -14.17 -12.20
N HIS A 265 16.66 -15.24 -12.18
CA HIS A 265 17.83 -15.36 -11.31
C HIS A 265 19.07 -15.68 -12.14
N PHE A 266 20.21 -15.13 -11.73
CA PHE A 266 21.51 -15.46 -12.27
C PHE A 266 22.55 -15.53 -11.14
N TYR A 267 23.71 -16.10 -11.42
CA TYR A 267 24.74 -16.30 -10.42
C TYR A 267 26.03 -15.57 -10.80
N VAL A 268 26.59 -14.86 -9.82
CA VAL A 268 27.86 -14.16 -9.94
C VAL A 268 28.77 -14.64 -8.83
N ASN A 269 29.88 -15.30 -9.17
CA ASN A 269 30.82 -15.84 -8.19
C ASN A 269 30.14 -16.71 -7.10
N GLY A 270 29.14 -17.48 -7.46
CA GLY A 270 28.34 -18.32 -6.55
C GLY A 270 27.30 -17.56 -5.72
N ARG A 271 27.17 -16.23 -5.87
CA ARG A 271 26.11 -15.45 -5.23
C ARG A 271 24.91 -15.39 -6.15
N ARG A 272 23.72 -15.57 -5.58
CA ARG A 272 22.45 -15.40 -6.27
C ARG A 272 22.16 -13.91 -6.46
N CYS A 273 21.84 -13.52 -7.69
CA CYS A 273 21.40 -12.18 -8.06
C CYS A 273 20.07 -12.29 -8.79
N GLN A 274 19.34 -11.19 -8.87
CA GLN A 274 18.04 -11.14 -9.53
C GLN A 274 18.09 -10.27 -10.77
N VAL A 275 17.29 -10.63 -11.78
CA VAL A 275 16.95 -9.77 -12.89
C VAL A 275 15.43 -9.65 -12.94
N THR A 276 14.92 -8.43 -12.90
CA THR A 276 13.49 -8.19 -12.84
C THR A 276 13.01 -7.40 -14.04
N ASP A 277 11.88 -7.87 -14.61
CA ASP A 277 11.09 -7.06 -15.51
C ASP A 277 10.42 -5.96 -14.70
N THR A 278 10.37 -4.77 -15.24
CA THR A 278 9.55 -3.71 -14.66
C THR A 278 8.42 -3.33 -15.60
N PRO A 279 7.30 -2.87 -15.07
CA PRO A 279 6.27 -2.24 -15.90
C PRO A 279 6.84 -1.12 -16.77
N GLY A 280 6.34 -0.99 -18.00
CA GLY A 280 6.79 0.06 -18.90
C GLY A 280 6.43 1.43 -18.36
N LEU A 281 7.38 2.35 -18.44
CA LEU A 281 7.20 3.75 -18.09
C LEU A 281 6.81 4.56 -19.33
N LEU A 282 5.93 5.53 -19.13
CA LEU A 282 5.55 6.50 -20.14
C LEU A 282 6.03 7.89 -19.69
N ASN A 283 6.23 8.77 -20.66
CA ASN A 283 6.56 10.16 -20.42
C ASN A 283 5.32 10.90 -19.90
N ARG A 284 5.20 11.00 -18.56
CA ARG A 284 4.07 11.60 -17.83
C ARG A 284 4.56 12.30 -16.57
N GLU A 285 3.78 13.27 -16.11
CA GLU A 285 3.99 13.87 -14.79
C GLU A 285 3.76 12.84 -13.67
N GLU A 286 4.33 13.08 -12.49
CA GLU A 286 4.32 12.13 -11.38
C GLU A 286 2.89 11.80 -10.91
N ASP A 287 2.01 12.79 -10.87
CA ASP A 287 0.61 12.66 -10.45
C ASP A 287 -0.27 11.85 -11.44
N ASP A 288 0.14 11.76 -12.70
CA ASP A 288 -0.57 11.02 -13.75
C ASP A 288 -0.09 9.56 -13.89
N ARG A 289 0.88 9.15 -13.08
CA ARG A 289 1.43 7.79 -13.12
C ARG A 289 0.51 6.78 -12.46
N ASN A 290 0.37 5.63 -13.11
CA ASN A 290 -0.41 4.53 -12.56
C ASN A 290 0.39 3.71 -11.52
N GLU A 291 -0.29 2.83 -10.78
CA GLU A 291 0.33 2.01 -9.73
C GLU A 291 1.49 1.15 -10.26
N MET A 292 1.45 0.73 -11.54
CA MET A 292 2.50 -0.05 -12.18
C MET A 292 3.78 0.77 -12.37
N GLU A 293 3.66 2.01 -12.83
CA GLU A 293 4.77 2.94 -12.99
C GLU A 293 5.36 3.33 -11.63
N MET A 294 4.48 3.58 -10.65
CA MET A 294 4.90 3.87 -9.27
C MET A 294 5.65 2.69 -8.62
N LEU A 295 5.25 1.44 -8.91
CA LEU A 295 5.97 0.25 -8.46
C LEU A 295 7.39 0.19 -9.05
N THR A 296 7.55 0.54 -10.33
CA THR A 296 8.87 0.63 -10.96
C THR A 296 9.75 1.66 -10.26
N LEU A 297 9.25 2.87 -10.03
CA LEU A 297 9.98 3.94 -9.34
C LEU A 297 10.34 3.55 -7.90
N ALA A 298 9.41 2.94 -7.16
CA ALA A 298 9.66 2.44 -5.81
C ALA A 298 10.76 1.36 -5.80
N SER A 299 10.78 0.47 -6.78
CA SER A 299 11.81 -0.55 -6.92
C SER A 299 13.19 0.07 -7.16
N LEU A 300 13.27 1.09 -8.01
CA LEU A 300 14.51 1.82 -8.25
C LEU A 300 14.95 2.61 -7.02
N GLN A 301 14.04 3.23 -6.31
CA GLN A 301 14.36 4.09 -5.17
C GLN A 301 14.81 3.32 -3.94
N TYR A 302 14.17 2.17 -3.64
CA TYR A 302 14.31 1.53 -2.33
C TYR A 302 15.05 0.19 -2.34
N LEU A 303 15.28 -0.41 -3.52
CA LEU A 303 16.01 -1.67 -3.63
C LEU A 303 17.44 -1.43 -4.12
N MET A 304 18.32 -2.39 -3.85
CA MET A 304 19.69 -2.41 -4.36
C MET A 304 19.71 -2.81 -5.84
N THR A 305 19.35 -1.86 -6.70
CA THR A 305 19.18 -2.09 -8.13
C THR A 305 20.25 -1.41 -8.97
N SER A 306 20.75 -2.14 -10.00
CA SER A 306 21.40 -1.57 -11.18
C SER A 306 20.39 -1.56 -12.33
N VAL A 307 20.50 -0.65 -13.27
CA VAL A 307 19.49 -0.41 -14.30
C VAL A 307 19.99 -0.81 -15.67
N LEU A 308 19.20 -1.64 -16.37
CA LEU A 308 19.29 -1.81 -17.82
C LEU A 308 18.17 -1.00 -18.46
N PHE A 309 18.49 0.15 -19.04
CA PHE A 309 17.49 0.97 -19.72
C PHE A 309 17.32 0.49 -21.16
N VAL A 310 16.17 -0.10 -21.46
CA VAL A 310 15.89 -0.75 -22.74
C VAL A 310 15.14 0.22 -23.65
N MET A 311 15.72 0.48 -24.82
CA MET A 311 15.15 1.34 -25.87
C MET A 311 14.90 0.54 -27.15
N ASP A 312 13.78 0.82 -27.80
CA ASP A 312 13.43 0.33 -29.11
C ASP A 312 13.56 1.47 -30.14
N LEU A 313 14.65 1.47 -30.89
CA LEU A 313 14.91 2.49 -31.88
C LEU A 313 14.12 2.29 -33.19
N THR A 314 13.38 1.18 -33.36
CA THR A 314 12.50 0.96 -34.50
C THR A 314 11.24 1.81 -34.45
N GLY A 315 10.85 2.26 -33.25
CA GLY A 315 9.59 2.96 -33.02
C GLY A 315 8.36 2.05 -33.00
N GLU A 316 8.51 0.73 -33.21
CA GLU A 316 7.38 -0.22 -33.21
C GLU A 316 6.75 -0.46 -31.84
N CYS A 317 7.42 -0.06 -30.76
CA CYS A 317 6.91 -0.21 -29.41
C CYS A 317 5.68 0.68 -29.11
N GLY A 318 5.38 1.65 -29.98
CA GLY A 318 4.28 2.60 -29.83
C GLY A 318 4.63 3.85 -28.99
N THR A 319 5.89 3.96 -28.51
CA THR A 319 6.41 5.15 -27.81
C THR A 319 7.43 5.82 -28.72
N SER A 320 7.33 7.14 -28.91
CA SER A 320 8.24 7.89 -29.78
C SER A 320 9.68 7.83 -29.24
N LEU A 321 10.66 7.98 -30.15
CA LEU A 321 12.08 7.97 -29.74
C LEU A 321 12.41 9.11 -28.79
N ILE A 322 11.81 10.27 -28.96
CA ILE A 322 11.99 11.41 -28.09
C ILE A 322 11.41 11.15 -26.69
N ASP A 323 10.26 10.46 -26.58
CA ASP A 323 9.68 10.14 -25.28
C ASP A 323 10.51 9.08 -24.56
N GLN A 324 11.04 8.06 -25.27
CA GLN A 324 11.96 7.08 -24.70
C GLN A 324 13.23 7.75 -24.15
N TRP A 325 13.75 8.74 -24.84
CA TRP A 325 14.90 9.51 -24.40
C TRP A 325 14.58 10.38 -23.19
N ARG A 326 13.42 11.08 -23.19
CA ARG A 326 12.98 11.89 -22.04
C ARG A 326 12.79 11.07 -20.78
N ILE A 327 12.18 9.88 -20.90
CA ILE A 327 12.06 8.94 -19.78
C ILE A 327 13.45 8.56 -19.24
N ARG A 328 14.42 8.30 -20.13
CA ARG A 328 15.78 7.98 -19.73
C ARG A 328 16.43 9.12 -18.95
N GLU A 329 16.38 10.33 -19.47
CA GLU A 329 16.98 11.52 -18.84
C GLU A 329 16.35 11.79 -17.47
N GLU A 330 15.01 11.77 -17.38
CA GLU A 330 14.30 11.93 -16.12
C GLU A 330 14.77 10.92 -15.07
N LEU A 331 14.92 9.65 -15.44
CA LEU A 331 15.32 8.62 -14.50
C LEU A 331 16.79 8.73 -14.09
N ILE A 332 17.68 9.12 -14.99
CA ILE A 332 19.10 9.38 -14.66
C ILE A 332 19.23 10.57 -13.72
N GLU A 333 18.47 11.63 -13.97
CA GLU A 333 18.43 12.80 -13.08
C GLU A 333 17.87 12.45 -11.71
N ARG A 334 16.82 11.62 -11.67
CA ARG A 334 16.17 11.19 -10.42
C ARG A 334 17.01 10.20 -9.61
N PHE A 335 17.81 9.35 -10.26
CA PHE A 335 18.59 8.28 -9.62
C PHE A 335 20.07 8.30 -10.06
N PRO A 336 20.79 9.40 -9.82
CA PRO A 336 22.18 9.56 -10.28
C PRO A 336 23.17 8.59 -9.64
N GLU A 337 22.82 8.02 -8.48
CA GLU A 337 23.65 7.05 -7.76
C GLU A 337 23.57 5.63 -8.32
N LYS A 338 22.60 5.34 -9.20
CA LYS A 338 22.42 4.02 -9.79
C LYS A 338 23.44 3.80 -10.92
N LYS A 339 23.79 2.55 -11.13
CA LYS A 339 24.61 2.15 -12.28
C LYS A 339 23.72 1.81 -13.45
N TRP A 340 24.05 2.30 -14.65
CA TRP A 340 23.24 2.22 -15.84
C TRP A 340 23.97 1.54 -16.99
N ILE A 341 23.23 0.71 -17.76
CA ILE A 341 23.59 0.26 -19.09
C ILE A 341 22.42 0.58 -20.01
N ASP A 342 22.68 1.27 -21.09
CA ASP A 342 21.70 1.51 -22.13
C ASP A 342 21.66 0.32 -23.08
N VAL A 343 20.48 -0.20 -23.38
CA VAL A 343 20.28 -1.39 -24.20
C VAL A 343 19.41 -1.06 -25.38
N PHE A 344 19.98 -1.13 -26.59
CA PHE A 344 19.23 -0.99 -27.82
C PHE A 344 18.72 -2.36 -28.25
N SER A 345 17.42 -2.57 -28.10
CA SER A 345 16.74 -3.81 -28.46
C SER A 345 16.45 -3.85 -29.98
N LYS A 346 16.08 -5.02 -30.49
CA LYS A 346 15.75 -5.25 -31.92
C LYS A 346 16.84 -4.79 -32.86
N SER A 347 18.11 -4.96 -32.50
CA SER A 347 19.25 -4.48 -33.27
C SER A 347 19.38 -5.13 -34.66
N ASP A 348 18.77 -6.29 -34.85
CA ASP A 348 18.65 -6.98 -36.13
C ASP A 348 17.90 -6.16 -37.18
N LEU A 349 16.95 -5.32 -36.75
CA LEU A 349 16.16 -4.44 -37.64
C LEU A 349 16.81 -3.08 -37.87
N LEU A 350 17.90 -2.75 -37.17
CA LEU A 350 18.47 -1.41 -37.07
C LEU A 350 19.90 -1.31 -37.62
N GLN A 351 20.39 -2.30 -38.36
CA GLN A 351 21.79 -2.37 -38.75
C GLN A 351 22.29 -1.12 -39.52
N GLU A 352 21.47 -0.54 -40.40
CA GLU A 352 21.82 0.65 -41.16
C GLU A 352 21.85 1.89 -40.26
N ALA A 353 20.81 2.13 -39.46
CA ALA A 353 20.75 3.25 -38.50
C ALA A 353 21.88 3.22 -37.46
N LEU A 354 22.27 2.04 -37.00
CA LEU A 354 23.37 1.87 -36.07
C LEU A 354 24.75 2.11 -36.69
N ARG A 355 24.94 1.81 -38.00
CA ARG A 355 26.17 2.18 -38.75
C ARG A 355 26.26 3.69 -38.93
N GLU A 356 25.13 4.33 -39.26
CA GLU A 356 25.03 5.78 -39.35
C GLU A 356 25.37 6.44 -37.99
N ALA A 357 24.81 5.92 -36.88
CA ALA A 357 25.11 6.39 -35.54
C ALA A 357 26.62 6.31 -35.22
N ASP A 358 27.29 5.21 -35.58
CA ASP A 358 28.75 5.06 -35.39
C ASP A 358 29.55 6.10 -36.19
N GLY A 359 29.02 6.58 -37.31
CA GLY A 359 29.55 7.72 -38.09
C GLY A 359 29.39 9.03 -37.31
N LEU A 360 28.17 9.31 -36.87
CA LEU A 360 27.85 10.53 -36.09
C LEU A 360 28.64 10.62 -34.75
N ILE A 361 28.86 9.50 -34.07
CA ILE A 361 29.70 9.44 -32.89
C ILE A 361 31.15 9.83 -33.21
N ARG A 362 31.72 9.28 -34.30
CA ARG A 362 33.07 9.61 -34.70
C ARG A 362 33.25 11.08 -35.10
N ASP A 363 32.19 11.70 -35.65
CA ASP A 363 32.17 13.10 -36.04
C ASP A 363 31.86 14.05 -34.87
N GLY A 364 31.62 13.52 -33.66
CA GLY A 364 31.29 14.32 -32.45
C GLY A 364 29.98 15.09 -32.57
N ALA A 365 28.98 14.54 -33.24
CA ALA A 365 27.75 15.23 -33.57
C ALA A 365 26.77 15.33 -32.40
N SER A 366 26.99 14.64 -31.25
CA SER A 366 26.06 14.56 -30.12
C SER A 366 25.66 15.93 -29.55
N ASP A 367 26.65 16.82 -29.31
CA ASP A 367 26.37 18.13 -28.70
C ASP A 367 25.57 19.04 -29.65
N ARG A 368 25.81 18.93 -30.96
CA ARG A 368 25.01 19.62 -31.97
C ARG A 368 23.57 19.15 -31.95
N ILE A 369 23.34 17.82 -31.94
CA ILE A 369 22.00 17.24 -31.93
C ILE A 369 21.25 17.64 -30.66
N LEU A 370 21.90 17.60 -29.50
CA LEU A 370 21.31 18.04 -28.20
C LEU A 370 20.98 19.53 -28.23
N GLY A 371 21.85 20.37 -28.79
CA GLY A 371 21.58 21.80 -28.95
C GLY A 371 20.39 22.10 -29.86
N GLU A 372 20.23 21.35 -30.93
CA GLU A 372 19.07 21.46 -31.83
C GLU A 372 17.77 21.01 -31.15
N LEU A 373 17.82 19.94 -30.36
CA LEU A 373 16.68 19.47 -29.53
C LEU A 373 16.25 20.49 -28.48
N ALA A 374 17.20 21.16 -27.84
CA ALA A 374 16.91 22.19 -26.86
C ALA A 374 16.21 23.41 -27.46
N ASN A 375 16.51 23.73 -28.74
CA ASN A 375 15.95 24.87 -29.44
C ASN A 375 14.60 24.56 -30.13
N ASP A 376 14.32 23.29 -30.45
CA ASP A 376 13.09 22.85 -31.13
C ASP A 376 12.44 21.68 -30.36
N THR A 377 11.50 21.99 -29.50
CA THR A 377 10.76 21.00 -28.68
C THR A 377 9.84 20.08 -29.51
N GLY A 378 9.55 20.44 -30.77
CA GLY A 378 8.74 19.65 -31.72
C GLY A 378 9.55 18.72 -32.61
N ARG A 379 10.88 18.78 -32.55
CA ARG A 379 11.77 17.96 -33.40
C ARG A 379 11.62 16.48 -33.08
N GLN A 380 11.53 15.68 -34.13
CA GLN A 380 11.61 14.23 -34.02
C GLN A 380 13.06 13.76 -34.12
N LEU A 381 13.44 12.79 -33.29
CA LEU A 381 14.74 12.14 -33.37
C LEU A 381 14.71 10.97 -34.35
N SER A 382 15.75 10.83 -35.15
CA SER A 382 16.01 9.59 -35.90
C SER A 382 16.64 8.53 -34.97
N ALA A 383 16.56 7.27 -35.40
CA ALA A 383 17.20 6.16 -34.66
C ALA A 383 18.72 6.34 -34.57
N ALA A 384 19.37 6.85 -35.63
CA ALA A 384 20.81 7.11 -35.65
C ALA A 384 21.21 8.26 -34.70
N GLU A 385 20.45 9.35 -34.67
CA GLU A 385 20.69 10.47 -33.78
C GLU A 385 20.55 10.07 -32.32
N LEU A 386 19.46 9.33 -31.94
CA LEU A 386 19.29 8.85 -30.57
C LEU A 386 20.40 7.89 -30.16
N ALA A 387 20.77 6.96 -31.03
CA ALA A 387 21.88 6.06 -30.75
C ALA A 387 23.22 6.81 -30.63
N CYS A 388 23.41 7.89 -31.36
CA CYS A 388 24.59 8.77 -31.25
C CYS A 388 24.62 9.49 -29.89
N ILE A 389 23.55 10.14 -29.50
CA ILE A 389 23.45 10.85 -28.19
C ILE A 389 23.73 9.90 -27.02
N VAL A 390 23.06 8.76 -27.00
CA VAL A 390 23.18 7.78 -25.90
C VAL A 390 24.59 7.14 -25.93
N GLY A 391 25.10 6.79 -27.08
CA GLY A 391 26.43 6.19 -27.24
C GLY A 391 27.61 7.13 -26.94
N SER A 392 27.38 8.43 -27.02
CA SER A 392 28.39 9.48 -26.71
C SER A 392 28.32 9.91 -25.23
N SER A 393 27.29 9.53 -24.49
CA SER A 393 27.18 9.82 -23.04
C SER A 393 28.27 9.06 -22.29
N GLY A 394 29.39 9.69 -22.04
CA GLY A 394 30.62 9.05 -21.53
C GLY A 394 30.54 8.38 -20.15
N SER A 395 29.41 8.49 -19.44
CA SER A 395 29.17 7.88 -18.13
C SER A 395 28.50 6.50 -18.23
N ASN A 396 27.78 6.19 -19.32
CA ASN A 396 27.00 4.97 -19.45
C ASN A 396 27.49 4.12 -20.64
N LYS A 397 27.54 2.80 -20.42
CA LYS A 397 27.83 1.85 -21.50
C LYS A 397 26.56 1.59 -22.29
N SER A 398 26.66 1.48 -23.61
CA SER A 398 25.56 1.07 -24.49
C SER A 398 25.82 -0.30 -25.11
N VAL A 399 24.80 -1.16 -25.14
CA VAL A 399 24.86 -2.51 -25.72
C VAL A 399 23.72 -2.69 -26.72
N ARG A 400 24.03 -3.23 -27.90
CA ARG A 400 23.06 -3.54 -28.96
C ARG A 400 22.69 -5.01 -28.85
N VAL A 401 21.38 -5.31 -28.78
CA VAL A 401 20.91 -6.68 -28.59
C VAL A 401 19.74 -7.02 -29.52
N SER A 402 19.67 -8.27 -29.94
CA SER A 402 18.48 -8.85 -30.55
C SER A 402 18.04 -10.07 -29.75
N SER A 403 16.81 -10.06 -29.27
CA SER A 403 16.20 -11.22 -28.62
C SER A 403 15.81 -12.32 -29.61
N MET A 404 15.74 -12.01 -30.89
CA MET A 404 15.39 -12.97 -31.96
C MET A 404 16.60 -13.74 -32.45
N THR A 405 17.73 -13.04 -32.72
CA THR A 405 18.96 -13.67 -33.22
C THR A 405 19.90 -14.10 -32.11
N GLY A 406 19.77 -13.54 -30.89
CA GLY A 406 20.70 -13.74 -29.80
C GLY A 406 21.93 -12.84 -29.83
N ASP A 407 22.04 -11.99 -30.83
CA ASP A 407 23.19 -11.08 -30.96
C ASP A 407 23.27 -10.12 -29.78
N GLY A 408 24.49 -9.86 -29.31
CA GLY A 408 24.77 -8.94 -28.20
C GLY A 408 24.38 -9.43 -26.81
N ILE A 409 23.67 -10.55 -26.66
CA ILE A 409 23.21 -11.06 -25.33
C ILE A 409 24.39 -11.45 -24.44
N ASP A 410 25.41 -12.10 -24.98
CA ASP A 410 26.59 -12.49 -24.19
C ASP A 410 27.43 -11.28 -23.78
N GLN A 411 27.50 -10.24 -24.61
CA GLN A 411 28.11 -8.98 -24.27
C GLN A 411 27.32 -8.32 -23.13
N LEU A 412 25.98 -8.24 -23.23
CA LEU A 412 25.12 -7.68 -22.19
C LEU A 412 25.29 -8.44 -20.86
N LYS A 413 25.33 -9.79 -20.90
CA LYS A 413 25.61 -10.60 -19.70
C LYS A 413 26.96 -10.24 -19.08
N SER A 414 27.99 -10.11 -19.88
CA SER A 414 29.33 -9.78 -19.39
C SER A 414 29.38 -8.40 -18.73
N GLU A 415 28.74 -7.39 -19.32
CA GLU A 415 28.64 -6.06 -18.75
C GLU A 415 27.79 -6.05 -17.47
N MET A 416 26.66 -6.74 -17.47
CA MET A 416 25.80 -6.88 -16.28
C MET A 416 26.54 -7.53 -15.10
N LEU A 417 27.37 -8.55 -15.35
CA LEU A 417 28.17 -9.17 -14.30
C LEU A 417 29.18 -8.22 -13.68
N GLN A 418 29.80 -7.34 -14.46
CA GLN A 418 30.73 -6.32 -13.95
C GLN A 418 30.02 -5.32 -13.01
N PHE A 419 28.77 -4.96 -13.30
CA PHE A 419 28.00 -4.06 -12.45
C PHE A 419 27.65 -4.63 -11.06
N VAL A 420 27.43 -5.94 -10.99
CA VAL A 420 27.03 -6.61 -9.75
C VAL A 420 28.23 -6.95 -8.87
N ILE A 421 29.44 -7.09 -9.45
CA ILE A 421 30.66 -7.42 -8.70
C ILE A 421 31.26 -6.21 -7.98
N GLN A 422 31.09 -5.00 -8.52
CA GLN A 422 31.57 -3.73 -7.95
C GLN A 422 30.62 -3.20 -6.89
#